data_201e0e7c13817ac84a4f7e5ce224553a
#
_entry.id   201e0e7c13817ac84a4f7e5ce224553a
#
_cell.length_a   1.000
_cell.length_b   1.000
_cell.length_c   1.000
_cell.angle_alpha   90.00
_cell.angle_beta   90.00
_cell.angle_gamma   90.00
#
_symmetry.space_group_name_H-M   'P 1'
#
loop_
_entity.id
_entity.type
_entity.pdbx_description
1 polymer ?
#
loop_
_entity_poly.entity_id
_entity_poly.type
_entity_poly.pdbx_seq_one_letter_code
_entity_poly.pdbx_strand_id
1 'polypeptide(L)' 'MVQHQHRGNKGLLVMSLKQFVNNKQAMDEFNELIDELISTQHRTMEQAGSVQEVYSAQGAISTLRRLKLLKGIVNG' A
#
# COMPACT_ATOMS: atom_id res chain seq x y z
N MET A 1 -9.54 27.68 0.20
CA MET A 1 -8.39 27.13 0.31
C MET A 1 -7.95 25.99 -0.49
N VAL A 2 -6.92 25.43 -0.05
CA VAL A 2 -6.23 24.43 -0.80
C VAL A 2 -7.03 23.20 -1.11
N GLN A 3 -7.96 22.87 -0.26
CA GLN A 3 -8.71 21.64 -0.43
C GLN A 3 -9.49 21.57 -1.69
N HIS A 4 -9.88 22.71 -2.22
CA HIS A 4 -10.69 22.70 -3.43
C HIS A 4 -9.98 22.09 -4.60
N GLN A 5 -8.67 22.14 -4.56
CA GLN A 5 -7.91 21.67 -5.70
C GLN A 5 -7.90 20.17 -5.83
N HIS A 6 -8.23 19.47 -4.77
CA HIS A 6 -8.23 18.03 -4.81
C HIS A 6 -9.22 17.47 -5.81
N ARG A 7 -10.34 18.14 -5.98
CA ARG A 7 -11.33 17.65 -6.92
C ARG A 7 -10.84 17.63 -8.33
N GLY A 8 -10.19 18.71 -8.74
CA GLY A 8 -9.71 18.80 -10.11
C GLY A 8 -8.55 17.86 -10.38
N ASN A 9 -7.91 17.37 -9.32
CA ASN A 9 -6.72 16.54 -9.48
C ASN A 9 -6.98 15.05 -9.52
N LYS A 10 -8.22 14.63 -9.37
CA LYS A 10 -8.52 13.22 -9.32
C LYS A 10 -8.08 12.49 -10.59
N GLY A 11 -8.39 13.07 -11.75
CA GLY A 11 -7.99 12.46 -13.01
C GLY A 11 -6.50 12.39 -13.17
N LEU A 12 -5.81 13.47 -12.79
CA LEU A 12 -4.35 13.49 -12.87
C LEU A 12 -3.72 12.49 -11.92
N LEU A 13 -4.29 12.34 -10.73
CA LEU A 13 -3.78 11.38 -9.78
C LEU A 13 -3.87 9.96 -10.33
N VAL A 14 -4.98 9.61 -10.94
CA VAL A 14 -5.15 8.28 -11.51
C VAL A 14 -4.15 8.07 -12.66
N MET A 15 -3.93 9.08 -13.49
CA MET A 15 -2.96 8.96 -14.57
C MET A 15 -1.55 8.76 -14.03
N SER A 16 -1.20 9.48 -12.97
CA SER A 16 0.11 9.31 -12.34
C SER A 16 0.27 7.92 -11.75
N LEU A 17 -0.79 7.39 -11.15
CA LEU A 17 -0.76 6.04 -10.61
C LEU A 17 -0.60 5.01 -11.73
N LYS A 18 -1.27 5.22 -12.86
CA LYS A 18 -1.11 4.32 -13.98
C LYS A 18 0.32 4.29 -14.49
N GLN A 19 0.95 5.45 -14.57
CA GLN A 19 2.35 5.52 -14.96
C GLN A 19 3.23 4.77 -13.99
N PHE A 20 2.98 4.94 -12.70
CA PHE A 20 3.75 4.28 -11.67
C PHE A 20 3.60 2.76 -11.74
N VAL A 21 2.37 2.26 -11.79
CA VAL A 21 2.15 0.81 -11.73
C VAL A 21 2.58 0.11 -13.00
N ASN A 22 2.67 0.84 -14.10
CA ASN A 22 3.13 0.27 -15.38
C ASN A 22 4.61 0.46 -15.61
N ASN A 23 5.31 1.12 -14.69
CA ASN A 23 6.76 1.19 -14.70
C ASN A 23 7.28 -0.03 -13.94
N LYS A 24 7.87 -0.97 -14.66
CA LYS A 24 8.25 -2.24 -14.07
C LYS A 24 9.21 -2.07 -12.90
N GLN A 25 10.22 -1.23 -13.07
CA GLN A 25 11.22 -1.06 -12.01
C GLN A 25 10.60 -0.42 -10.77
N ALA A 26 9.81 0.64 -10.97
CA ALA A 26 9.18 1.32 -9.84
C ALA A 26 8.23 0.37 -9.10
N MET A 27 7.49 -0.43 -9.85
CA MET A 27 6.53 -1.34 -9.24
C MET A 27 7.23 -2.49 -8.52
N ASP A 28 8.34 -2.98 -9.08
CA ASP A 28 9.14 -4.00 -8.40
C ASP A 28 9.69 -3.49 -7.08
N GLU A 29 10.20 -2.26 -7.07
CA GLU A 29 10.73 -1.65 -5.84
C GLU A 29 9.62 -1.42 -4.82
N PHE A 30 8.45 -0.99 -5.30
CA PHE A 30 7.31 -0.79 -4.44
C PHE A 30 6.89 -2.11 -3.77
N ASN A 31 6.80 -3.18 -4.54
CA ASN A 31 6.42 -4.47 -4.00
C ASN A 31 7.46 -5.00 -3.02
N GLU A 32 8.73 -4.74 -3.28
CA GLU A 32 9.80 -5.10 -2.35
C GLU A 32 9.65 -4.39 -1.02
N LEU A 33 9.34 -3.09 -1.07
CA LEU A 33 9.11 -2.33 0.14
C LEU A 33 7.90 -2.88 0.90
N ILE A 34 6.82 -3.19 0.18
CA ILE A 34 5.63 -3.75 0.81
C ILE A 34 5.97 -5.07 1.50
N ASP A 35 6.77 -5.93 0.86
CA ASP A 35 7.17 -7.19 1.47
C ASP A 35 7.97 -6.97 2.74
N GLU A 36 8.84 -5.97 2.76
CA GLU A 36 9.59 -5.63 3.97
C GLU A 36 8.67 -5.18 5.10
N LEU A 37 7.68 -4.37 4.75
CA LEU A 37 6.73 -3.89 5.74
C LEU A 37 5.89 -5.04 6.30
N ILE A 38 5.51 -5.99 5.45
CA ILE A 38 4.78 -7.18 5.89
C ILE A 38 5.65 -7.99 6.84
N SER A 39 6.93 -8.17 6.51
CA SER A 39 7.86 -8.89 7.39
C SER A 39 7.97 -8.22 8.75
N THR A 40 8.01 -6.89 8.77
CA THR A 40 8.06 -6.15 10.02
C THR A 40 6.81 -6.41 10.84
N GLN A 41 5.63 -6.46 10.21
CA GLN A 41 4.41 -6.73 10.94
C GLN A 41 4.35 -8.15 11.47
N HIS A 42 4.91 -9.12 10.74
CA HIS A 42 5.01 -10.49 11.26
C HIS A 42 5.87 -10.55 12.52
N ARG A 43 6.99 -9.83 12.53
CA ARG A 43 7.82 -9.77 13.73
C ARG A 43 7.09 -9.11 14.88
N THR A 44 6.32 -8.06 14.58
CA THR A 44 5.50 -7.42 15.60
C THR A 44 4.51 -8.39 16.21
N MET A 45 3.89 -9.24 15.38
CA MET A 45 2.95 -10.24 15.87
C MET A 45 3.65 -11.26 16.77
N GLU A 46 4.83 -11.70 16.38
CA GLU A 46 5.59 -12.66 17.18
C GLU A 46 5.95 -12.13 18.55
N GLN A 47 6.12 -10.83 18.65
CA GLN A 47 6.52 -10.18 19.89
C GLN A 47 5.34 -9.54 20.62
N ALA A 48 4.13 -9.72 20.10
CA ALA A 48 2.96 -9.06 20.65
C ALA A 48 2.68 -9.53 22.06
N GLY A 49 2.36 -8.58 22.93
CA GLY A 49 2.01 -8.88 24.32
C GLY A 49 0.52 -8.97 24.56
N SER A 50 -0.31 -8.75 23.52
CA SER A 50 -1.74 -8.77 23.67
C SER A 50 -2.41 -9.18 22.37
N VAL A 51 -3.66 -9.65 22.50
CA VAL A 51 -4.47 -10.01 21.33
C VAL A 51 -4.71 -8.79 20.46
N GLN A 52 -4.86 -7.64 21.09
CA GLN A 52 -5.12 -6.40 20.36
C GLN A 52 -3.97 -6.05 19.44
N GLU A 53 -2.74 -6.24 19.91
CA GLU A 53 -1.56 -5.99 19.08
C GLU A 53 -1.49 -6.96 17.91
N VAL A 54 -1.88 -8.20 18.13
CA VAL A 54 -1.91 -9.19 17.04
C VAL A 54 -2.93 -8.77 16.00
N TYR A 55 -4.12 -8.37 16.41
CA TYR A 55 -5.15 -7.94 15.47
C TYR A 55 -4.73 -6.70 14.68
N SER A 56 -4.07 -5.76 15.34
CA SER A 56 -3.57 -4.56 14.66
C SER A 56 -2.57 -4.94 13.58
N ALA A 57 -1.65 -5.83 13.90
CA ALA A 57 -0.64 -6.27 12.93
C ALA A 57 -1.29 -7.04 11.78
N GLN A 58 -2.29 -7.87 12.06
CA GLN A 58 -3.01 -8.58 11.00
C GLN A 58 -3.72 -7.62 10.07
N GLY A 59 -4.33 -6.57 10.61
CA GLY A 59 -4.97 -5.55 9.80
C GLY A 59 -3.98 -4.83 8.92
N ALA A 60 -2.80 -4.52 9.45
CA ALA A 60 -1.75 -3.87 8.67
C ALA A 60 -1.28 -4.78 7.53
N ILE A 61 -1.08 -6.06 7.81
CA ILE A 61 -0.67 -7.02 6.78
C ILE A 61 -1.72 -7.12 5.68
N SER A 62 -2.98 -7.18 6.06
CA SER A 62 -4.07 -7.26 5.09
C SER A 62 -4.06 -6.05 4.17
N THR A 63 -3.89 -4.85 4.74
CA THR A 63 -3.84 -3.63 3.95
C THR A 63 -2.63 -3.63 3.02
N LEU A 64 -1.47 -4.04 3.53
CA LEU A 64 -0.26 -4.09 2.72
C LEU A 64 -0.39 -5.06 1.56
N ARG A 65 -1.03 -6.21 1.78
CA ARG A 65 -1.27 -7.16 0.71
C ARG A 65 -2.18 -6.59 -0.37
N ARG A 66 -3.15 -5.78 0.02
CA ARG A 66 -3.99 -5.10 -0.96
C ARG A 66 -3.19 -4.15 -1.81
N LEU A 67 -2.22 -3.46 -1.22
CA LEU A 67 -1.37 -2.54 -1.96
C LEU A 67 -0.54 -3.26 -3.01
N LYS A 68 -0.21 -4.52 -2.79
CA LYS A 68 0.50 -5.31 -3.80
C LYS A 68 -0.35 -5.55 -5.04
N LEU A 69 -1.66 -5.38 -4.93
CA LEU A 69 -2.57 -5.53 -6.05
C LEU A 69 -2.81 -4.20 -6.77
N LEU A 70 -2.04 -3.18 -6.43
CA LEU A 70 -2.29 -1.83 -6.92
C LEU A 70 -2.35 -1.77 -8.44
N LYS A 71 -1.46 -2.49 -9.11
CA LYS A 71 -1.44 -2.48 -10.57
C LYS A 71 -2.78 -2.96 -11.15
N GLY A 72 -3.31 -4.04 -10.60
CA GLY A 72 -4.60 -4.55 -11.04
C GLY A 72 -5.73 -3.60 -10.72
N ILE A 73 -5.67 -2.96 -9.56
CA ILE A 73 -6.70 -2.01 -9.16
C ILE A 73 -6.71 -0.80 -10.08
N VAL A 74 -5.54 -0.26 -10.39
CA VAL A 74 -5.43 0.95 -11.20
C VAL A 74 -5.74 0.66 -12.67
N ASN A 75 -5.29 -0.46 -13.19
CA ASN A 75 -5.49 -0.83 -14.60
C ASN A 75 -6.80 -1.55 -14.84
N GLY A 76 -7.38 -2.08 -13.82
CA GLY A 76 -8.60 -2.83 -13.93
C GLY A 76 -9.81 -1.97 -13.97
#